data_49e078708fb59a059eb62d0cd45b8360
#
_entry.id   49e078708fb59a059eb62d0cd45b8360
#
_cell.length_a   1.000
_cell.length_b   1.000
_cell.length_c   1.000
_cell.angle_alpha   90.00
_cell.angle_beta   90.00
_cell.angle_gamma   90.00
#
_symmetry.space_group_name_H-M   'P 1'
#
loop_
_entity.id
_entity.type
_entity.pdbx_description
1 polymer ?
#
loop_
_entity_poly.entity_id
_entity_poly.type
_entity_poly.pdbx_seq_one_letter_code
_entity_poly.pdbx_strand_id
1 'polypeptide(L)'
;MPVTEIAADCYRISTYIPEIDLQFNQFLIKDEEPLLFHTGMRVLFPAVREAVETIIDPSKIRWISFSHFEADECGSLNEWLQIAPAAQPVCSMVGALVSINDFALRPAKGMTDGEVLNTGEHRFRIDSRDPLRHGFQLS
;
A
#
# COMPACT_ATOMS: atom_id res chain seq x y z
N MET A 1 2.16 18.22 -0.94
CA MET A 1 2.79 16.92 -1.21
C MET A 1 2.60 16.62 -2.68
N PRO A 2 3.68 16.46 -3.45
CA PRO A 2 3.57 16.24 -4.89
C PRO A 2 2.89 14.91 -5.24
N VAL A 3 2.00 14.98 -6.23
CA VAL A 3 1.32 13.82 -6.79
C VAL A 3 1.62 13.79 -8.28
N THR A 4 2.13 12.67 -8.78
CA THR A 4 2.53 12.52 -10.18
C THR A 4 1.92 11.26 -10.75
N GLU A 5 1.19 11.38 -11.86
CA GLU A 5 0.74 10.20 -12.60
C GLU A 5 1.93 9.63 -13.38
N ILE A 6 2.40 8.45 -12.98
CA ILE A 6 3.59 7.82 -13.57
C ILE A 6 3.26 6.81 -14.66
N ALA A 7 2.02 6.35 -14.69
CA ALA A 7 1.48 5.47 -15.73
C ALA A 7 -0.04 5.65 -15.70
N ALA A 8 -0.78 5.09 -16.66
CA ALA A 8 -2.23 5.23 -16.69
C ALA A 8 -2.86 4.77 -15.36
N ASP A 9 -3.52 5.69 -14.66
CA ASP A 9 -4.19 5.49 -13.37
C ASP A 9 -3.27 5.02 -12.24
N CYS A 10 -1.96 5.21 -12.39
CA CYS A 10 -0.97 4.90 -11.36
C CYS A 10 -0.29 6.19 -10.91
N TYR A 11 -0.45 6.55 -9.64
CA TYR A 11 0.00 7.82 -9.09
C TYR A 11 1.06 7.61 -8.04
N ARG A 12 2.13 8.39 -8.10
CA ARG A 12 3.15 8.43 -7.06
C ARG A 12 2.89 9.65 -6.17
N ILE A 13 2.82 9.41 -4.87
CA ILE A 13 2.73 10.45 -3.85
C ILE A 13 4.10 10.51 -3.17
N SER A 14 4.77 11.66 -3.22
CA SER A 14 6.13 11.81 -2.72
C SER A 14 6.20 12.79 -1.56
N THR A 15 6.97 12.44 -0.53
CA THR A 15 7.29 13.30 0.59
C THR A 15 8.80 13.37 0.73
N TYR A 16 9.36 14.58 0.68
CA TYR A 16 10.76 14.81 0.94
C TYR A 16 10.93 15.45 2.30
N ILE A 17 11.82 14.88 3.13
CA ILE A 17 12.12 15.39 4.46
C ILE A 17 13.57 15.91 4.43
N PRO A 18 13.76 17.23 4.31
CA PRO A 18 15.11 17.79 4.12
C PRO A 18 16.03 17.60 5.32
N GLU A 19 15.49 17.51 6.54
CA GLU A 19 16.28 17.34 7.76
C GLU A 19 17.09 16.04 7.76
N ILE A 20 16.61 15.02 7.08
CA ILE A 20 17.27 13.71 6.99
C ILE A 20 17.60 13.33 5.55
N ASP A 21 17.34 14.23 4.61
CA ASP A 21 17.58 14.03 3.17
C ASP A 21 17.00 12.70 2.65
N LEU A 22 15.75 12.40 3.02
CA LEU A 22 15.05 11.20 2.57
C LEU A 22 13.77 11.56 1.87
N GLN A 23 13.47 10.81 0.82
CA GLN A 23 12.21 10.87 0.11
C GLN A 23 11.45 9.56 0.31
N PHE A 24 10.18 9.68 0.69
CA PHE A 24 9.29 8.53 0.83
C PHE A 24 8.24 8.58 -0.26
N ASN A 25 7.93 7.43 -0.83
CA ASN A 25 6.96 7.31 -1.92
C ASN A 25 5.86 6.34 -1.56
N GLN A 26 4.62 6.75 -1.85
CA GLN A 26 3.46 5.91 -1.82
C GLN A 26 2.89 5.88 -3.23
N PHE A 27 2.21 4.78 -3.57
CA PHE A 27 1.64 4.62 -4.90
C PHE A 27 0.15 4.30 -4.78
N LEU A 28 -0.67 5.02 -5.54
CA LEU A 28 -2.10 4.76 -5.60
C LEU A 28 -2.46 4.32 -7.01
N ILE A 29 -3.09 3.17 -7.11
CA ILE A 29 -3.60 2.64 -8.36
C ILE A 29 -5.11 2.85 -8.36
N LYS A 30 -5.57 3.75 -9.24
CA LYS A 30 -6.98 4.03 -9.43
C LYS A 30 -7.56 2.96 -10.35
N ASP A 31 -8.50 2.17 -9.84
CA ASP A 31 -9.05 1.04 -10.57
C ASP A 31 -10.44 0.72 -10.00
N GLU A 32 -11.07 -0.33 -10.49
CA GLU A 32 -12.34 -0.83 -9.94
C GLU A 32 -12.18 -1.19 -8.47
N GLU A 33 -11.07 -1.83 -8.12
CA GLU A 33 -10.67 -2.08 -6.74
C GLU A 33 -9.39 -1.30 -6.46
N PRO A 34 -9.48 -0.05 -6.00
CA PRO A 34 -8.29 0.78 -5.81
C PRO A 34 -7.30 0.17 -4.82
N LEU A 35 -6.02 0.29 -5.14
CA LEU A 35 -4.94 -0.25 -4.34
C LEU A 35 -3.99 0.87 -3.91
N LEU A 36 -3.70 0.93 -2.62
CA LEU A 36 -2.64 1.78 -2.06
C LEU A 36 -1.42 0.91 -1.77
N PHE A 37 -0.31 1.23 -2.41
CA PHE A 37 0.95 0.52 -2.20
C PHE A 37 1.91 1.41 -1.43
N HIS A 38 2.30 0.98 -0.25
CA HIS A 38 2.98 1.74 0.78
C HIS A 38 2.05 2.81 1.39
N THR A 39 1.88 2.75 2.69
CA THR A 39 0.96 3.67 3.39
C THR A 39 1.64 4.95 3.85
N GLY A 40 2.94 4.92 4.02
CA GLY A 40 3.67 5.96 4.73
C GLY A 40 3.68 5.74 6.24
N MET A 41 4.56 6.47 6.92
CA MET A 41 4.62 6.47 8.38
C MET A 41 3.36 7.10 8.97
N ARG A 42 3.04 6.74 10.21
CA ARG A 42 1.86 7.28 10.89
C ARG A 42 1.85 8.80 10.94
N VAL A 43 3.00 9.42 11.16
CA VAL A 43 3.11 10.88 11.21
C VAL A 43 2.76 11.53 9.88
N LEU A 44 2.89 10.81 8.76
CA LEU A 44 2.56 11.32 7.43
C LEU A 44 1.11 11.04 7.02
N PHE A 45 0.36 10.28 7.80
CA PHE A 45 -0.99 9.86 7.42
C PHE A 45 -1.89 11.03 6.98
N PRO A 46 -1.98 12.14 7.74
CA PRO A 46 -2.88 13.23 7.31
C PRO A 46 -2.50 13.80 5.95
N ALA A 47 -1.20 13.96 5.67
CA ALA A 47 -0.74 14.52 4.41
C ALA A 47 -0.94 13.54 3.24
N VAL A 48 -0.66 12.25 3.45
CA VAL A 48 -0.88 11.23 2.42
C VAL A 48 -2.38 11.08 2.14
N ARG A 49 -3.21 11.11 3.17
CA ARG A 49 -4.67 11.08 3.01
C ARG A 49 -5.16 12.24 2.16
N GLU A 50 -4.68 13.45 2.45
CA GLU A 50 -5.06 14.63 1.67
C GLU A 50 -4.66 14.48 0.20
N ALA A 51 -3.47 13.95 -0.07
CA ALA A 51 -3.02 13.69 -1.43
C ALA A 51 -3.89 12.65 -2.14
N VAL A 52 -4.26 11.57 -1.46
CA VAL A 52 -5.16 10.54 -2.01
C VAL A 52 -6.53 11.14 -2.33
N GLU A 53 -7.04 12.03 -1.47
CA GLU A 53 -8.34 12.69 -1.68
C GLU A 53 -8.39 13.51 -2.96
N THR A 54 -7.25 13.96 -3.49
CA THR A 54 -7.21 14.67 -4.77
C THR A 54 -7.42 13.73 -5.96
N ILE A 55 -7.36 12.42 -5.76
CA ILE A 55 -7.44 11.41 -6.82
C ILE A 55 -8.73 10.59 -6.70
N ILE A 56 -9.00 10.04 -5.50
CA ILE A 56 -10.18 9.22 -5.22
C ILE A 56 -10.69 9.52 -3.82
N ASP A 57 -11.90 9.06 -3.53
CA ASP A 57 -12.42 9.00 -2.16
C ASP A 57 -11.63 7.92 -1.41
N PRO A 58 -10.89 8.26 -0.33
CA PRO A 58 -10.09 7.27 0.42
C PRO A 58 -10.88 6.09 0.95
N SER A 59 -12.18 6.28 1.24
CA SER A 59 -13.04 5.21 1.72
C SER A 59 -13.27 4.10 0.69
N LYS A 60 -12.92 4.35 -0.57
CA LYS A 60 -13.06 3.38 -1.66
C LYS A 60 -11.86 2.47 -1.83
N ILE A 61 -10.76 2.70 -1.11
CA ILE A 61 -9.59 1.81 -1.19
C ILE A 61 -10.02 0.40 -0.82
N ARG A 62 -9.69 -0.56 -1.70
CA ARG A 62 -10.03 -1.97 -1.50
C ARG A 62 -8.83 -2.78 -1.02
N TRP A 63 -7.62 -2.45 -1.48
CA TRP A 63 -6.41 -3.20 -1.16
C TRP A 63 -5.32 -2.27 -0.66
N ILE A 64 -4.58 -2.72 0.34
CA ILE A 64 -3.40 -2.02 0.85
C ILE A 64 -2.26 -3.02 0.88
N SER A 65 -1.15 -2.69 0.24
CA SER A 65 0.00 -3.57 0.16
C SER A 65 1.32 -2.81 0.40
N PHE A 66 2.40 -3.55 0.50
CA PHE A 66 3.73 -3.03 0.82
C PHE A 66 4.78 -4.05 0.40
N SER A 67 6.04 -3.62 0.27
CA SER A 67 7.17 -4.52 -0.03
C SER A 67 7.74 -5.16 1.23
N HIS A 68 7.88 -4.38 2.31
CA HIS A 68 8.44 -4.84 3.58
C HIS A 68 7.61 -4.36 4.75
N PHE A 69 7.68 -5.07 5.86
CA PHE A 69 7.03 -4.65 7.10
C PHE A 69 7.91 -3.62 7.81
N GLU A 70 7.86 -2.39 7.30
CA GLU A 70 8.62 -1.24 7.80
C GLU A 70 7.69 -0.05 7.97
N ALA A 71 8.05 0.88 8.87
CA ALA A 71 7.17 1.99 9.23
C ALA A 71 6.82 2.90 8.06
N ASP A 72 7.75 3.13 7.13
CA ASP A 72 7.50 3.96 5.95
C ASP A 72 6.60 3.28 4.92
N GLU A 73 6.43 1.97 5.01
CA GLU A 73 5.63 1.20 4.06
C GLU A 73 4.26 0.80 4.63
N CYS A 74 4.19 0.41 5.89
CA CYS A 74 2.93 -0.04 6.49
C CYS A 74 2.62 0.57 7.86
N GLY A 75 3.36 1.62 8.27
CA GLY A 75 3.19 2.22 9.59
C GLY A 75 1.79 2.78 9.84
N SER A 76 1.16 3.37 8.83
CA SER A 76 -0.20 3.93 8.96
C SER A 76 -1.29 2.98 8.44
N LEU A 77 -0.98 1.68 8.30
CA LEU A 77 -1.95 0.70 7.82
C LEU A 77 -3.28 0.76 8.57
N ASN A 78 -3.24 0.78 9.89
CA ASN A 78 -4.46 0.78 10.69
C ASN A 78 -5.27 2.06 10.56
N GLU A 79 -4.62 3.20 10.38
CA GLU A 79 -5.31 4.46 10.13
C GLU A 79 -6.10 4.39 8.81
N TRP A 80 -5.51 3.79 7.78
CA TRP A 80 -6.22 3.58 6.50
C TRP A 80 -7.37 2.60 6.65
N LEU A 81 -7.18 1.52 7.40
CA LEU A 81 -8.25 0.53 7.62
C LEU A 81 -9.43 1.15 8.36
N GLN A 82 -9.20 2.12 9.23
CA GLN A 82 -10.27 2.81 9.95
C GLN A 82 -11.15 3.64 9.03
N ILE A 83 -10.59 4.26 8.00
CA ILE A 83 -11.34 5.15 7.11
C ILE A 83 -11.82 4.49 5.82
N ALA A 84 -11.34 3.27 5.54
CA ALA A 84 -11.69 2.50 4.35
C ALA A 84 -12.27 1.16 4.77
N PRO A 85 -13.59 1.07 5.00
CA PRO A 85 -14.21 -0.13 5.59
C PRO A 85 -14.11 -1.37 4.69
N ALA A 86 -13.97 -1.21 3.38
CA ALA A 86 -13.79 -2.34 2.46
C ALA A 86 -12.32 -2.73 2.29
N ALA A 87 -11.38 -1.94 2.80
CA ALA A 87 -9.97 -2.20 2.59
C ALA A 87 -9.48 -3.42 3.36
N GLN A 88 -8.61 -4.18 2.72
CA GLN A 88 -7.97 -5.34 3.31
C GLN A 88 -6.48 -5.29 2.96
N PRO A 89 -5.59 -5.57 3.93
CA PRO A 89 -4.18 -5.75 3.62
C PRO A 89 -3.99 -6.96 2.73
N VAL A 90 -3.04 -6.89 1.80
CA VAL A 90 -2.68 -8.02 0.96
C VAL A 90 -1.15 -8.08 0.85
N CYS A 91 -0.59 -9.27 1.07
CA CYS A 91 0.85 -9.47 1.07
C CYS A 91 1.15 -10.96 0.90
N SER A 92 2.43 -11.33 1.00
CA SER A 92 2.80 -12.74 0.98
C SER A 92 2.17 -13.49 2.15
N MET A 93 1.97 -14.78 1.99
CA MET A 93 1.43 -15.63 3.08
C MET A 93 2.30 -15.54 4.33
N VAL A 94 3.62 -15.53 4.16
CA VAL A 94 4.56 -15.42 5.29
C VAL A 94 4.38 -14.07 5.99
N GLY A 95 4.32 -12.97 5.24
CA GLY A 95 4.11 -11.64 5.82
C GLY A 95 2.78 -11.54 6.54
N ALA A 96 1.72 -12.14 6.01
CA ALA A 96 0.42 -12.17 6.65
C ALA A 96 0.46 -12.89 8.00
N LEU A 97 1.04 -14.10 8.02
CA LEU A 97 1.06 -14.94 9.21
C LEU A 97 2.01 -14.43 10.29
N VAL A 98 3.16 -13.89 9.89
CA VAL A 98 4.23 -13.51 10.84
C VAL A 98 4.04 -12.10 11.38
N SER A 99 3.50 -11.18 10.57
CA SER A 99 3.49 -9.76 10.93
C SER A 99 2.11 -9.12 10.85
N ILE A 100 1.46 -9.18 9.70
CA ILE A 100 0.28 -8.34 9.47
C ILE A 100 -0.92 -8.79 10.28
N ASN A 101 -1.17 -10.08 10.39
CA ASN A 101 -2.33 -10.57 11.15
C ASN A 101 -2.22 -10.28 12.65
N ASP A 102 -1.01 -10.08 13.16
CA ASP A 102 -0.81 -9.63 14.54
C ASP A 102 -1.01 -8.12 14.68
N PHE A 103 -0.60 -7.36 13.68
CA PHE A 103 -0.54 -5.89 13.72
C PHE A 103 -1.85 -5.22 13.27
N ALA A 104 -2.47 -5.71 12.20
CA ALA A 104 -3.55 -5.00 11.51
C ALA A 104 -4.91 -5.21 12.17
N LEU A 105 -5.79 -4.23 12.03
CA LEU A 105 -7.18 -4.27 12.51
C LEU A 105 -8.00 -5.37 11.83
N ARG A 106 -7.62 -5.79 10.63
CA ARG A 106 -8.25 -6.88 9.87
C ARG A 106 -7.19 -7.84 9.38
N PRO A 107 -7.52 -9.13 9.24
CA PRO A 107 -6.58 -10.10 8.70
C PRO A 107 -6.24 -9.80 7.25
N ALA A 108 -5.01 -10.09 6.86
CA ALA A 108 -4.55 -9.90 5.50
C ALA A 108 -5.03 -11.04 4.60
N LYS A 109 -5.17 -10.74 3.30
CA LYS A 109 -5.20 -11.76 2.27
C LYS A 109 -3.76 -12.17 2.02
N GLY A 110 -3.38 -13.37 2.47
CA GLY A 110 -2.07 -13.93 2.19
C GLY A 110 -2.04 -14.57 0.81
N MET A 111 -0.97 -14.31 0.05
CA MET A 111 -0.83 -14.83 -1.30
C MET A 111 0.48 -15.58 -1.43
N THR A 112 0.46 -16.69 -2.18
CA THR A 112 1.63 -17.50 -2.45
C THR A 112 2.34 -17.00 -3.71
N ASP A 113 3.59 -17.43 -3.88
CA ASP A 113 4.41 -17.01 -5.01
C ASP A 113 3.71 -17.30 -6.34
N GLY A 114 3.74 -16.32 -7.23
CA GLY A 114 3.13 -16.43 -8.55
C GLY A 114 1.62 -16.13 -8.60
N GLU A 115 0.94 -16.04 -7.47
CA GLU A 115 -0.47 -15.63 -7.48
C GLU A 115 -0.63 -14.20 -7.97
N VAL A 116 -1.76 -13.93 -8.61
CA VAL A 116 -2.08 -12.63 -9.19
C VAL A 116 -3.29 -12.03 -8.49
N LEU A 117 -3.15 -10.78 -8.04
CA LEU A 117 -4.25 -9.96 -7.58
C LEU A 117 -4.76 -9.13 -8.75
N ASN A 118 -6.03 -9.31 -9.12
CA ASN A 118 -6.67 -8.55 -10.18
C ASN A 118 -7.51 -7.44 -9.56
N THR A 119 -7.21 -6.18 -9.91
CA THR A 119 -7.93 -5.02 -9.37
C THR A 119 -8.87 -4.38 -10.39
N GLY A 120 -9.00 -4.97 -11.57
CA GLY A 120 -9.82 -4.51 -12.68
C GLY A 120 -8.97 -4.42 -13.94
N GLU A 121 -8.46 -3.23 -14.23
CA GLU A 121 -7.57 -3.02 -15.39
C GLU A 121 -6.11 -3.38 -15.08
N HIS A 122 -5.75 -3.51 -13.80
CA HIS A 122 -4.38 -3.80 -13.37
C HIS A 122 -4.30 -5.18 -12.71
N ARG A 123 -3.08 -5.74 -12.73
CA ARG A 123 -2.76 -7.02 -12.09
C ARG A 123 -1.45 -6.91 -11.35
N PHE A 124 -1.39 -7.56 -10.21
CA PHE A 124 -0.21 -7.54 -9.35
C PHE A 124 0.16 -8.99 -9.00
N ARG A 125 1.43 -9.32 -9.22
CA ARG A 125 1.93 -10.68 -8.92
C ARG A 125 2.77 -10.64 -7.67
N ILE A 126 2.56 -11.60 -6.77
CA ILE A 126 3.45 -11.79 -5.63
C ILE A 126 4.78 -12.38 -6.12
N ASP A 127 5.88 -11.83 -5.62
CA ASP A 127 7.22 -12.34 -5.91
C ASP A 127 7.94 -12.57 -4.58
N SER A 128 8.14 -13.83 -4.22
CA SER A 128 8.76 -14.22 -2.96
C SER A 128 10.20 -14.70 -3.14
N ARG A 129 10.83 -14.41 -4.28
CA ARG A 129 12.23 -14.82 -4.53
C ARG A 129 13.23 -14.14 -3.60
N ASP A 130 12.88 -12.96 -3.09
CA ASP A 130 13.67 -12.30 -2.06
C ASP A 130 13.12 -12.72 -0.70
N PRO A 131 13.88 -13.51 0.09
CA PRO A 131 13.40 -14.01 1.38
C PRO A 131 13.19 -12.91 2.42
N LEU A 132 13.71 -11.71 2.20
CA LEU A 132 13.49 -10.57 3.08
C LEU A 132 12.22 -9.78 2.73
N ARG A 133 11.59 -10.07 1.61
CA ARG A 133 10.36 -9.40 1.17
C ARG A 133 9.13 -10.17 1.61
N HIS A 134 8.20 -9.45 2.20
CA HIS A 134 6.92 -9.98 2.66
C HIS A 134 5.73 -9.28 2.02
N GLY A 135 5.94 -8.59 0.89
CA GLY A 135 4.92 -7.83 0.18
C GLY A 135 4.92 -8.10 -1.31
N PHE A 136 4.24 -7.25 -2.07
CA PHE A 136 4.12 -7.34 -3.51
C PHE A 136 5.18 -6.53 -4.22
N GLN A 137 5.44 -6.93 -5.49
CA GLN A 137 6.10 -6.07 -6.46
C GLN A 137 5.08 -5.63 -7.50
N LEU A 138 5.18 -4.38 -7.93
CA LEU A 138 4.41 -3.89 -9.07
C LEU A 138 4.99 -4.53 -10.33
N SER A 139 4.15 -5.17 -11.10
CA SER A 139 4.55 -5.83 -12.34
C SER A 139 4.29 -4.94 -13.55
#